data_eebe3d441b96705270cdb077ee9a0942
#
_entry.id   eebe3d441b96705270cdb077ee9a0942
#
_cell.length_a   1.000
_cell.length_b   1.000
_cell.length_c   1.000
_cell.angle_alpha   90.00
_cell.angle_beta   90.00
_cell.angle_gamma   90.00
#
_symmetry.space_group_name_H-M   'P 1'
#
loop_
_entity.id
_entity.type
_entity.pdbx_description
1 polymer ?
#
loop_
_entity_poly.entity_id
_entity_poly.type
_entity_poly.pdbx_seq_one_letter_code
_entity_poly.pdbx_strand_id
1 'polypeptide(L)'
;MCQSYNNQYKTRYKCLMPTNTYGPNDNYHGLNSHFFPALIKKIHEIKLKNKKNITIWGNGRARRELIFVDDLAEACVYFMNKKVNHNLINIGTGEDQTIKQYTEKLLKILIPDRKVKIKFDLSKPNGTPRKLLDVSLAKKYGWVAKTNFKNSIIETYNSYLDQSYNK
;
A
#
# COMPACT_ATOMS: atom_id res chain seq x y z
N MET A 1 -15.07 19.80 6.88
CA MET A 1 -14.12 20.91 7.18
C MET A 1 -13.66 21.62 5.91
N CYS A 2 -12.90 21.04 4.96
CA CYS A 2 -12.43 21.74 3.74
C CYS A 2 -13.57 22.44 2.95
N GLN A 3 -14.69 21.75 2.72
CA GLN A 3 -15.83 22.32 2.03
C GLN A 3 -16.45 23.51 2.78
N SER A 4 -16.54 23.44 4.11
CA SER A 4 -17.06 24.55 4.94
C SER A 4 -16.15 25.77 4.85
N TYR A 5 -14.82 25.56 4.93
CA TYR A 5 -13.84 26.64 4.74
C TYR A 5 -13.90 27.24 3.32
N ASN A 6 -14.01 26.40 2.28
CA ASN A 6 -14.16 26.87 0.91
C ASN A 6 -15.40 27.75 0.74
N ASN A 7 -16.53 27.38 1.36
CA ASN A 7 -17.77 28.16 1.27
C ASN A 7 -17.67 29.47 2.05
N GLN A 8 -17.10 29.42 3.27
CA GLN A 8 -17.06 30.59 4.18
C GLN A 8 -15.98 31.62 3.78
N TYR A 9 -14.78 31.13 3.46
CA TYR A 9 -13.60 31.97 3.26
C TYR A 9 -13.15 32.04 1.79
N LYS A 10 -13.93 31.43 0.87
CA LYS A 10 -13.60 31.37 -0.58
C LYS A 10 -12.23 30.75 -0.87
N THR A 11 -11.78 29.85 0.02
CA THR A 11 -10.54 29.08 -0.18
C THR A 11 -10.73 28.01 -1.25
N ARG A 12 -9.64 27.34 -1.65
CA ARG A 12 -9.65 26.26 -2.66
C ARG A 12 -9.04 24.97 -2.10
N TYR A 13 -9.36 24.64 -0.85
CA TYR A 13 -8.89 23.40 -0.24
C TYR A 13 -9.47 22.18 -0.95
N LYS A 14 -8.64 21.17 -1.11
CA LYS A 14 -8.99 19.87 -1.70
C LYS A 14 -8.67 18.76 -0.72
N CYS A 15 -9.50 17.71 -0.69
CA CYS A 15 -9.25 16.50 0.05
C CYS A 15 -8.80 15.43 -0.93
N LEU A 16 -7.62 14.86 -0.73
CA LEU A 16 -7.19 13.64 -1.41
C LEU A 16 -7.42 12.46 -0.47
N MET A 17 -8.13 11.45 -0.95
CA MET A 17 -8.40 10.22 -0.21
C MET A 17 -7.54 9.09 -0.78
N PRO A 18 -6.40 8.78 -0.14
CA PRO A 18 -5.52 7.72 -0.63
C PRO A 18 -6.03 6.34 -0.27
N THR A 19 -5.69 5.36 -1.09
CA THR A 19 -5.78 3.93 -0.76
C THR A 19 -4.66 3.53 0.21
N ASN A 20 -4.48 2.21 0.48
CA ASN A 20 -3.41 1.75 1.37
C ASN A 20 -2.05 2.12 0.75
N THR A 21 -1.34 3.01 1.42
CA THR A 21 -0.02 3.48 0.98
C THR A 21 1.07 2.60 1.57
N TYR A 22 2.15 2.37 0.81
CA TYR A 22 3.36 1.69 1.25
C TYR A 22 4.60 2.36 0.66
N GLY A 23 5.76 2.15 1.26
CA GLY A 23 7.01 2.72 0.75
C GLY A 23 8.11 2.80 1.81
N PRO A 24 9.20 3.53 1.52
CA PRO A 24 10.23 3.87 2.49
C PRO A 24 9.64 4.48 3.76
N ASN A 25 10.29 4.19 4.90
CA ASN A 25 9.90 4.69 6.23
C ASN A 25 8.53 4.20 6.74
N ASP A 26 7.99 3.10 6.20
CA ASP A 26 6.76 2.49 6.70
C ASP A 26 6.92 1.94 8.13
N ASN A 27 5.80 1.65 8.80
CA ASN A 27 5.80 1.12 10.16
C ASN A 27 5.83 -0.42 10.17
N TYR A 28 6.95 -1.00 10.61
CA TYR A 28 7.15 -2.45 10.73
C TYR A 28 6.98 -2.98 12.16
N HIS A 29 6.43 -2.20 13.09
CA HIS A 29 6.34 -2.55 14.51
C HIS A 29 5.11 -3.39 14.85
N GLY A 30 5.32 -4.69 15.05
CA GLY A 30 4.42 -5.62 15.75
C GLY A 30 2.97 -5.59 15.29
N LEU A 31 2.05 -5.41 16.25
CA LEU A 31 0.59 -5.42 16.02
C LEU A 31 0.05 -4.13 15.37
N ASN A 32 0.82 -3.04 15.39
CA ASN A 32 0.41 -1.73 14.88
C ASN A 32 0.78 -1.52 13.40
N SER A 33 1.44 -2.49 12.79
CA SER A 33 1.81 -2.46 11.38
C SER A 33 0.62 -2.81 10.48
N HIS A 34 0.48 -2.10 9.37
CA HIS A 34 -0.44 -2.50 8.32
C HIS A 34 -0.04 -3.85 7.71
N PHE A 35 -0.99 -4.51 7.02
CA PHE A 35 -0.77 -5.87 6.49
C PHE A 35 0.44 -5.97 5.56
N PHE A 36 0.70 -4.94 4.76
CA PHE A 36 1.71 -4.99 3.73
C PHE A 36 3.13 -4.89 4.29
N PRO A 37 3.50 -3.90 5.13
CA PRO A 37 4.77 -3.91 5.83
C PRO A 37 4.93 -5.12 6.76
N ALA A 38 3.84 -5.62 7.38
CA ALA A 38 3.90 -6.87 8.14
C ALA A 38 4.29 -8.09 7.30
N LEU A 39 3.83 -8.16 6.03
CA LEU A 39 4.25 -9.21 5.09
C LEU A 39 5.73 -9.09 4.74
N ILE A 40 6.22 -7.89 4.44
CA ILE A 40 7.64 -7.62 4.14
C ILE A 40 8.52 -8.12 5.30
N LYS A 41 8.19 -7.71 6.53
CA LYS A 41 8.89 -8.17 7.74
C LYS A 41 8.88 -9.69 7.89
N LYS A 42 7.72 -10.34 7.74
CA LYS A 42 7.61 -11.80 7.82
C LYS A 42 8.47 -12.50 6.76
N ILE A 43 8.53 -11.98 5.55
CA ILE A 43 9.35 -12.55 4.47
C ILE A 43 10.84 -12.39 4.79
N HIS A 44 11.24 -11.24 5.34
CA HIS A 44 12.61 -11.03 5.83
C HIS A 44 12.99 -12.03 6.93
N GLU A 45 12.12 -12.24 7.93
CA GLU A 45 12.36 -13.23 8.99
C GLU A 45 12.47 -14.67 8.44
N ILE A 46 11.71 -15.01 7.41
CA ILE A 46 11.80 -16.29 6.71
C ILE A 46 13.14 -16.42 6.01
N LYS A 47 13.60 -15.35 5.37
CA LYS A 47 14.91 -15.30 4.71
C LYS A 47 16.04 -15.54 5.71
N LEU A 48 16.03 -14.84 6.85
CA LEU A 48 17.05 -14.98 7.90
C LEU A 48 17.04 -16.36 8.57
N LYS A 49 15.85 -16.85 8.93
CA LYS A 49 15.70 -18.12 9.70
C LYS A 49 15.55 -19.35 8.81
N ASN A 50 15.73 -19.23 7.51
CA ASN A 50 15.60 -20.29 6.51
C ASN A 50 14.29 -21.11 6.62
N LYS A 51 13.18 -20.45 6.98
CA LYS A 51 11.88 -21.11 7.14
C LYS A 51 11.27 -21.47 5.78
N LYS A 52 10.53 -22.60 5.75
CA LYS A 52 9.85 -23.11 4.54
C LYS A 52 8.38 -22.69 4.41
N ASN A 53 7.85 -21.96 5.39
CA ASN A 53 6.45 -21.57 5.44
C ASN A 53 6.30 -20.11 5.86
N ILE A 54 5.31 -19.42 5.28
CA ILE A 54 4.79 -18.12 5.75
C ILE A 54 3.34 -18.29 6.20
N THR A 55 3.01 -17.76 7.38
CA THR A 55 1.63 -17.77 7.88
C THR A 55 1.01 -16.40 7.73
N ILE A 56 -0.11 -16.32 7.00
CA ILE A 56 -0.93 -15.12 6.84
C ILE A 56 -2.26 -15.27 7.58
N TRP A 57 -2.77 -14.17 8.12
CA TRP A 57 -4.02 -14.16 8.87
C TRP A 57 -5.22 -14.35 7.95
N GLY A 58 -6.24 -15.03 8.47
CA GLY A 58 -7.47 -15.35 7.75
C GLY A 58 -7.24 -16.32 6.60
N ASN A 59 -8.09 -16.28 5.59
CA ASN A 59 -8.05 -17.15 4.42
C ASN A 59 -7.30 -16.56 3.20
N GLY A 60 -6.73 -15.37 3.35
CA GLY A 60 -5.96 -14.69 2.30
C GLY A 60 -6.78 -14.16 1.11
N ARG A 61 -8.13 -14.26 1.15
CA ARG A 61 -9.02 -13.84 0.04
C ARG A 61 -9.36 -12.35 0.07
N ALA A 62 -9.20 -11.69 1.20
CA ALA A 62 -9.45 -10.24 1.30
C ALA A 62 -8.61 -9.47 0.28
N ARG A 63 -9.28 -8.54 -0.44
CA ARG A 63 -8.67 -7.77 -1.53
C ARG A 63 -8.30 -6.37 -1.07
N ARG A 64 -7.14 -5.92 -1.48
CA ARG A 64 -6.60 -4.59 -1.15
C ARG A 64 -6.02 -3.94 -2.38
N GLU A 65 -6.24 -2.66 -2.48
CA GLU A 65 -5.53 -1.78 -3.37
C GLU A 65 -4.32 -1.20 -2.64
N LEU A 66 -3.20 -1.05 -3.34
CA LEU A 66 -1.95 -0.47 -2.82
C LEU A 66 -1.48 0.65 -3.73
N ILE A 67 -0.91 1.71 -3.14
CA ILE A 67 -0.24 2.78 -3.85
C ILE A 67 1.15 3.03 -3.24
N PHE A 68 2.14 3.27 -4.09
CA PHE A 68 3.47 3.65 -3.63
C PHE A 68 3.47 5.09 -3.11
N VAL A 69 4.23 5.36 -2.06
CA VAL A 69 4.21 6.66 -1.37
C VAL A 69 4.58 7.82 -2.28
N ASP A 70 5.51 7.63 -3.23
CA ASP A 70 5.93 8.69 -4.15
C ASP A 70 4.84 9.01 -5.17
N ASP A 71 4.06 8.02 -5.65
CA ASP A 71 2.87 8.30 -6.47
C ASP A 71 1.85 9.14 -5.69
N LEU A 72 1.66 8.87 -4.38
CA LEU A 72 0.79 9.68 -3.54
C LEU A 72 1.35 11.10 -3.36
N ALA A 73 2.64 11.25 -3.12
CA ALA A 73 3.30 12.56 -3.00
C ALA A 73 3.18 13.35 -4.31
N GLU A 74 3.41 12.70 -5.45
CA GLU A 74 3.22 13.32 -6.77
C GLU A 74 1.77 13.75 -7.00
N ALA A 75 0.80 12.92 -6.59
CA ALA A 75 -0.61 13.29 -6.65
C ALA A 75 -0.92 14.55 -5.83
N CYS A 76 -0.34 14.68 -4.64
CA CYS A 76 -0.53 15.88 -3.81
C CYS A 76 -0.05 17.14 -4.54
N VAL A 77 1.15 17.11 -5.10
CA VAL A 77 1.72 18.24 -5.86
C VAL A 77 0.90 18.51 -7.14
N TYR A 78 0.53 17.44 -7.86
CA TYR A 78 -0.26 17.55 -9.09
C TYR A 78 -1.60 18.25 -8.83
N PHE A 79 -2.37 17.79 -7.85
CA PHE A 79 -3.69 18.36 -7.54
C PHE A 79 -3.61 19.69 -6.81
N MET A 80 -2.51 20.02 -6.16
CA MET A 80 -2.28 21.35 -5.62
C MET A 80 -2.23 22.41 -6.75
N ASN A 81 -1.55 22.06 -7.85
CA ASN A 81 -1.36 22.95 -9.00
C ASN A 81 -2.49 22.85 -10.05
N LYS A 82 -3.27 21.76 -10.03
CA LYS A 82 -4.34 21.55 -11.02
C LYS A 82 -5.63 22.24 -10.63
N LYS A 83 -6.23 23.00 -11.56
CA LYS A 83 -7.58 23.52 -11.40
C LYS A 83 -8.59 22.38 -11.48
N VAL A 84 -9.27 22.09 -10.39
CA VAL A 84 -10.31 21.05 -10.30
C VAL A 84 -11.54 21.62 -9.59
N ASN A 85 -12.72 21.18 -10.03
CA ASN A 85 -14.01 21.64 -9.48
C ASN A 85 -14.58 20.70 -8.40
N HIS A 86 -13.79 19.73 -7.94
CA HIS A 86 -14.19 18.74 -6.93
C HIS A 86 -13.37 18.93 -5.65
N ASN A 87 -14.03 18.86 -4.51
CA ASN A 87 -13.39 19.02 -3.20
C ASN A 87 -12.80 17.71 -2.66
N LEU A 88 -13.21 16.56 -3.20
CA LEU A 88 -12.73 15.22 -2.80
C LEU A 88 -12.32 14.43 -4.04
N ILE A 89 -11.11 13.87 -4.02
CA ILE A 89 -10.55 13.08 -5.11
C ILE A 89 -9.92 11.82 -4.49
N ASN A 90 -10.34 10.66 -4.94
CA ASN A 90 -9.72 9.39 -4.57
C ASN A 90 -8.39 9.21 -5.31
N ILE A 91 -7.34 8.83 -4.57
CA ILE A 91 -5.99 8.62 -5.08
C ILE A 91 -5.61 7.15 -4.87
N GLY A 92 -5.41 6.45 -5.97
CA GLY A 92 -5.08 5.03 -6.00
C GLY A 92 -4.68 4.55 -7.38
N THR A 93 -4.45 3.27 -7.50
CA THR A 93 -4.12 2.61 -8.79
C THR A 93 -5.38 2.22 -9.56
N GLY A 94 -6.50 2.01 -8.85
CA GLY A 94 -7.74 1.45 -9.39
C GLY A 94 -7.67 -0.07 -9.56
N GLU A 95 -6.63 -0.72 -9.00
CA GLU A 95 -6.43 -2.16 -9.09
C GLU A 95 -6.24 -2.76 -7.69
N ASP A 96 -6.89 -3.89 -7.43
CA ASP A 96 -6.75 -4.60 -6.17
C ASP A 96 -6.32 -6.06 -6.39
N GLN A 97 -5.64 -6.61 -5.41
CA GLN A 97 -5.25 -8.01 -5.37
C GLN A 97 -5.58 -8.61 -4.01
N THR A 98 -5.68 -9.96 -3.96
CA THR A 98 -5.85 -10.65 -2.68
C THR A 98 -4.57 -10.60 -1.86
N ILE A 99 -4.70 -10.71 -0.53
CA ILE A 99 -3.55 -10.82 0.38
C ILE A 99 -2.65 -11.99 -0.03
N LYS A 100 -3.24 -13.11 -0.48
CA LYS A 100 -2.50 -14.26 -1.00
C LYS A 100 -1.65 -13.86 -2.22
N GLN A 101 -2.24 -13.19 -3.22
CA GLN A 101 -1.53 -12.75 -4.43
C GLN A 101 -0.39 -11.79 -4.12
N TYR A 102 -0.59 -10.84 -3.19
CA TYR A 102 0.49 -9.98 -2.73
C TYR A 102 1.61 -10.78 -2.05
N THR A 103 1.26 -11.77 -1.22
CA THR A 103 2.26 -12.62 -0.57
C THR A 103 3.09 -13.39 -1.60
N GLU A 104 2.43 -13.98 -2.61
CA GLU A 104 3.11 -14.70 -3.71
C GLU A 104 4.05 -13.79 -4.51
N LYS A 105 3.60 -12.58 -4.84
CA LYS A 105 4.43 -11.58 -5.54
C LYS A 105 5.64 -11.15 -4.72
N LEU A 106 5.44 -10.86 -3.43
CA LEU A 106 6.54 -10.48 -2.53
C LEU A 106 7.56 -11.61 -2.38
N LEU A 107 7.12 -12.85 -2.20
CA LEU A 107 8.01 -14.02 -2.14
C LEU A 107 8.86 -14.13 -3.42
N LYS A 108 8.21 -13.99 -4.59
CA LYS A 108 8.90 -14.06 -5.90
C LYS A 108 9.91 -12.94 -6.10
N ILE A 109 9.66 -11.73 -5.54
CA ILE A 109 10.55 -10.58 -5.70
C ILE A 109 11.70 -10.63 -4.69
N LEU A 110 11.41 -10.93 -3.41
CA LEU A 110 12.38 -10.77 -2.32
C LEU A 110 13.21 -12.02 -2.03
N ILE A 111 12.69 -13.22 -2.38
CA ILE A 111 13.36 -14.53 -2.18
C ILE A 111 13.09 -15.48 -3.35
N PRO A 112 13.45 -15.11 -4.61
CA PRO A 112 13.09 -15.83 -5.84
C PRO A 112 13.56 -17.30 -5.85
N ASP A 113 14.70 -17.59 -5.24
CA ASP A 113 15.34 -18.91 -5.26
C ASP A 113 14.76 -19.88 -4.22
N ARG A 114 13.69 -19.50 -3.52
CA ARG A 114 13.13 -20.31 -2.43
C ARG A 114 11.66 -20.67 -2.68
N LYS A 115 11.35 -21.93 -2.47
CA LYS A 115 9.96 -22.43 -2.41
C LYS A 115 9.43 -22.28 -0.99
N VAL A 116 8.59 -21.28 -0.74
CA VAL A 116 7.94 -21.03 0.55
C VAL A 116 6.45 -21.36 0.42
N LYS A 117 5.92 -22.21 1.32
CA LYS A 117 4.49 -22.55 1.37
C LYS A 117 3.73 -21.50 2.16
N ILE A 118 2.61 -21.00 1.62
CA ILE A 118 1.71 -20.10 2.32
C ILE A 118 0.75 -20.96 3.17
N LYS A 119 0.69 -20.66 4.47
CA LYS A 119 -0.28 -21.22 5.42
C LYS A 119 -1.26 -20.13 5.83
N PHE A 120 -2.49 -20.52 6.14
CA PHE A 120 -3.56 -19.62 6.55
C PHE A 120 -3.89 -19.84 8.02
N ASP A 121 -3.88 -18.77 8.81
CA ASP A 121 -4.34 -18.79 10.20
C ASP A 121 -5.81 -18.38 10.26
N LEU A 122 -6.68 -19.37 10.19
CA LEU A 122 -8.14 -19.17 10.20
C LEU A 122 -8.69 -18.72 11.56
N SER A 123 -7.89 -18.76 12.63
CA SER A 123 -8.26 -18.23 13.95
C SER A 123 -8.26 -16.69 13.97
N LYS A 124 -7.63 -16.06 12.98
CA LYS A 124 -7.54 -14.61 12.83
C LYS A 124 -8.58 -14.09 11.85
N PRO A 125 -9.10 -12.87 12.06
CA PRO A 125 -10.12 -12.30 11.19
C PRO A 125 -9.62 -12.06 9.76
N ASN A 126 -10.51 -12.23 8.77
CA ASN A 126 -10.21 -11.92 7.36
C ASN A 126 -10.11 -10.41 7.08
N GLY A 127 -10.69 -9.58 7.96
CA GLY A 127 -10.86 -8.16 7.73
C GLY A 127 -11.94 -7.86 6.66
N THR A 128 -12.03 -6.61 6.24
CA THR A 128 -12.96 -6.17 5.18
C THR A 128 -12.71 -6.96 3.88
N PRO A 129 -13.72 -7.54 3.23
CA PRO A 129 -13.55 -8.40 2.05
C PRO A 129 -12.83 -7.70 0.90
N ARG A 130 -13.16 -6.42 0.62
CA ARG A 130 -12.55 -5.64 -0.46
C ARG A 130 -12.41 -4.17 -0.05
N LYS A 131 -11.26 -3.57 -0.37
CA LYS A 131 -11.02 -2.13 -0.31
C LYS A 131 -10.39 -1.71 -1.64
N LEU A 132 -11.18 -1.04 -2.46
CA LEU A 132 -10.82 -0.50 -3.77
C LEU A 132 -11.48 0.86 -3.91
N LEU A 133 -10.73 1.85 -4.36
CA LEU A 133 -11.24 3.18 -4.65
C LEU A 133 -11.69 3.29 -6.11
N ASP A 134 -12.73 4.07 -6.34
CA ASP A 134 -13.01 4.58 -7.68
C ASP A 134 -12.08 5.77 -7.95
N VAL A 135 -11.13 5.58 -8.86
CA VAL A 135 -10.12 6.57 -9.25
C VAL A 135 -10.46 7.26 -10.59
N SER A 136 -11.67 7.07 -11.11
CA SER A 136 -12.11 7.62 -12.40
C SER A 136 -11.96 9.14 -12.46
N LEU A 137 -12.22 9.83 -11.34
CA LEU A 137 -12.09 11.27 -11.26
C LEU A 137 -10.64 11.75 -11.37
N ALA A 138 -9.70 11.08 -10.70
CA ALA A 138 -8.27 11.40 -10.82
C ALA A 138 -7.80 11.21 -12.26
N LYS A 139 -8.19 10.10 -12.90
CA LYS A 139 -7.91 9.81 -14.32
C LYS A 139 -8.49 10.86 -15.24
N LYS A 140 -9.74 11.31 -15.02
CA LYS A 140 -10.38 12.38 -15.79
C LYS A 140 -9.60 13.68 -15.73
N TYR A 141 -8.98 13.98 -14.60
CA TYR A 141 -8.11 15.15 -14.46
C TYR A 141 -6.68 14.92 -14.97
N GLY A 142 -6.36 13.74 -15.50
CA GLY A 142 -5.08 13.42 -16.15
C GLY A 142 -4.04 12.83 -15.20
N TRP A 143 -4.43 12.41 -13.99
CA TRP A 143 -3.51 11.77 -13.05
C TRP A 143 -3.73 10.26 -12.95
N VAL A 144 -2.63 9.50 -12.98
CA VAL A 144 -2.58 8.06 -12.75
C VAL A 144 -1.29 7.70 -12.01
N ALA A 145 -1.35 6.71 -11.14
CA ALA A 145 -0.15 6.13 -10.52
C ALA A 145 0.72 5.46 -11.60
N LYS A 146 2.05 5.65 -11.55
CA LYS A 146 2.99 5.23 -12.60
C LYS A 146 4.05 4.26 -12.11
N THR A 147 4.22 4.13 -10.80
CA THR A 147 5.33 3.39 -10.21
C THR A 147 5.24 1.89 -10.53
N ASN A 148 6.35 1.33 -10.99
CA ASN A 148 6.45 -0.11 -11.21
C ASN A 148 6.48 -0.85 -9.87
N PHE A 149 5.55 -1.79 -9.68
CA PHE A 149 5.37 -2.53 -8.43
C PHE A 149 6.64 -3.27 -7.97
N LYS A 150 7.40 -3.89 -8.89
CA LYS A 150 8.63 -4.60 -8.52
C LYS A 150 9.69 -3.65 -7.99
N ASN A 151 9.89 -2.52 -8.66
CA ASN A 151 10.90 -1.54 -8.26
C ASN A 151 10.58 -0.92 -6.90
N SER A 152 9.32 -0.53 -6.69
CA SER A 152 8.86 0.03 -5.41
C SER A 152 8.98 -0.96 -4.24
N ILE A 153 8.78 -2.26 -4.50
CA ILE A 153 8.99 -3.30 -3.48
C ILE A 153 10.47 -3.41 -3.10
N ILE A 154 11.37 -3.38 -4.06
CA ILE A 154 12.82 -3.43 -3.80
C ILE A 154 13.25 -2.22 -2.98
N GLU A 155 12.80 -1.02 -3.37
CA GLU A 155 13.08 0.22 -2.65
C GLU A 155 12.53 0.20 -1.21
N THR A 156 11.28 -0.19 -1.03
CA THR A 156 10.65 -0.34 0.29
C THR A 156 11.41 -1.34 1.17
N TYR A 157 11.85 -2.46 0.58
CA TYR A 157 12.60 -3.47 1.31
C TYR A 157 14.01 -3.01 1.70
N ASN A 158 14.70 -2.26 0.85
CA ASN A 158 16.00 -1.68 1.17
C ASN A 158 15.86 -0.68 2.33
N SER A 159 14.87 0.21 2.29
CA SER A 159 14.57 1.10 3.42
C SER A 159 14.25 0.35 4.72
N TYR A 160 13.54 -0.79 4.63
CA TYR A 160 13.32 -1.65 5.80
C TYR A 160 14.63 -2.22 6.37
N LEU A 161 15.56 -2.65 5.52
CA LEU A 161 16.86 -3.15 5.95
C LEU A 161 17.64 -2.05 6.68
N ASP A 162 17.73 -0.85 6.12
CA ASP A 162 18.42 0.29 6.73
C ASP A 162 17.85 0.63 8.11
N GLN A 163 16.52 0.61 8.27
CA GLN A 163 15.87 0.82 9.57
C GLN A 163 16.13 -0.32 10.58
N SER A 164 16.36 -1.54 10.11
CA SER A 164 16.55 -2.71 10.97
C SER A 164 18.00 -2.86 11.45
N TYR A 165 18.96 -2.33 10.69
CA TYR A 165 20.39 -2.36 11.05
C TYR A 165 20.84 -1.15 11.88
N ASN A 166 20.07 -0.05 11.85
CA ASN A 166 20.37 1.19 12.61
C ASN A 166 19.69 1.24 13.98
N LYS A 167 19.15 0.13 14.46
CA LYS A 167 18.61 -0.08 15.82
C LYS A 167 19.41 -1.12 16.58
#